data_de72e95468fccc7ee990c5200a5e99d5
#
_entry.id   de72e95468fccc7ee990c5200a5e99d5
#
_cell.length_a   1.000
_cell.length_b   1.000
_cell.length_c   1.000
_cell.angle_alpha   90.00
_cell.angle_beta   90.00
_cell.angle_gamma   90.00
#
_symmetry.space_group_name_H-M   'P 1'
#
loop_
_entity.id
_entity.type
_entity.pdbx_description
1 polymer ?
#
loop_
_entity_poly.entity_id
_entity_poly.type
_entity_poly.pdbx_seq_one_letter_code
_entity_poly.pdbx_strand_id
1 'polypeptide(L)'
;MSNLANSPEGEAFPYIAQNVGTLLDTLAETAKAAGVPVPRLIPVTKSAAPDEFLALMRAYPEAAAENRVQAWKERCELLETAGLPAPEWHLIGSLQVNKVKYVVGKVALIQSADSEKLIREIDRIAVARGVRQDILIEINSGREPDKGGVLPENAESLATFARTLSGVRLSGLMTMGPVLPDPDAYRPYFALTRELFDRFAAAGLFETDSPILSMGMSDSYLPAVREGATMVRVGRALFRHEN
;
A
#
# COMPACT_ATOMS: atom_id res chain seq x y z
N MET A 1 29.95 -9.04 27.86
CA MET A 1 30.32 -8.02 26.87
C MET A 1 30.65 -8.75 25.58
N SER A 2 29.68 -9.03 24.75
CA SER A 2 29.85 -9.74 23.49
C SER A 2 29.47 -8.77 22.36
N ASN A 3 30.49 -8.49 21.52
CA ASN A 3 30.40 -7.73 20.27
C ASN A 3 29.36 -8.34 19.33
N LEU A 4 28.19 -7.74 19.23
CA LEU A 4 27.18 -7.98 18.20
C LEU A 4 27.13 -6.84 17.16
N ALA A 5 28.25 -6.15 16.94
CA ALA A 5 28.36 -5.08 15.95
C ALA A 5 29.47 -5.44 14.98
N ASN A 6 29.20 -6.29 14.00
CA ASN A 6 29.85 -6.37 12.68
C ASN A 6 29.50 -7.71 12.01
N SER A 7 28.29 -7.82 11.50
CA SER A 7 27.98 -8.84 10.49
C SER A 7 28.24 -8.23 9.12
N PRO A 8 28.99 -8.89 8.21
CA PRO A 8 29.29 -8.39 6.85
C PRO A 8 28.05 -8.21 5.96
N GLU A 9 26.90 -8.68 6.42
CA GLU A 9 25.61 -8.61 5.69
C GLU A 9 24.98 -7.21 5.62
N GLY A 10 25.42 -6.25 6.46
CA GLY A 10 24.96 -4.85 6.41
C GLY A 10 25.55 -4.05 5.25
N GLU A 11 26.63 -4.52 4.64
CA GLU A 11 27.34 -3.83 3.54
C GLU A 11 26.94 -4.31 2.14
N ALA A 12 26.18 -5.42 2.03
CA ALA A 12 25.95 -6.05 0.72
C ALA A 12 25.05 -5.22 -0.23
N PHE A 13 24.16 -4.36 0.29
CA PHE A 13 23.20 -3.57 -0.51
C PHE A 13 23.07 -2.13 -0.02
N PRO A 14 24.16 -1.35 0.09
CA PRO A 14 24.14 0.02 0.62
C PRO A 14 23.27 0.96 -0.21
N TYR A 15 23.11 0.68 -1.50
CA TYR A 15 22.27 1.45 -2.41
C TYR A 15 20.78 1.43 -1.99
N ILE A 16 20.30 0.38 -1.31
CA ILE A 16 18.90 0.32 -0.86
C ILE A 16 18.62 1.40 0.19
N ALA A 17 19.47 1.55 1.19
CA ALA A 17 19.35 2.61 2.19
C ALA A 17 19.45 3.99 1.55
N GLN A 18 20.34 4.16 0.59
CA GLN A 18 20.51 5.41 -0.17
C GLN A 18 19.26 5.71 -1.00
N ASN A 19 18.71 4.71 -1.73
CA ASN A 19 17.49 4.87 -2.52
C ASN A 19 16.29 5.23 -1.65
N VAL A 20 16.16 4.62 -0.45
CA VAL A 20 15.13 4.98 0.54
C VAL A 20 15.27 6.44 0.94
N GLY A 21 16.47 6.88 1.34
CA GLY A 21 16.74 8.27 1.73
C GLY A 21 16.39 9.25 0.60
N THR A 22 16.92 9.03 -0.60
CA THR A 22 16.64 9.86 -1.78
C THR A 22 15.15 9.95 -2.08
N LEU A 23 14.42 8.83 -1.95
CA LEU A 23 12.99 8.80 -2.20
C LEU A 23 12.22 9.60 -1.16
N LEU A 24 12.57 9.47 0.13
CA LEU A 24 11.93 10.23 1.22
C LEU A 24 12.17 11.73 1.06
N ASP A 25 13.37 12.15 0.71
CA ASP A 25 13.71 13.55 0.42
C ASP A 25 12.89 14.08 -0.77
N THR A 26 12.81 13.30 -1.86
CA THR A 26 12.04 13.67 -3.05
C THR A 26 10.54 13.79 -2.73
N LEU A 27 9.98 12.91 -1.89
CA LEU A 27 8.59 13.00 -1.45
C LEU A 27 8.36 14.27 -0.63
N ALA A 28 9.26 14.61 0.29
CA ALA A 28 9.17 15.79 1.12
C ALA A 28 9.25 17.09 0.29
N GLU A 29 10.21 17.18 -0.63
CA GLU A 29 10.37 18.33 -1.54
C GLU A 29 9.15 18.51 -2.44
N THR A 30 8.65 17.42 -3.05
CA THR A 30 7.48 17.47 -3.92
C THR A 30 6.23 17.88 -3.16
N ALA A 31 6.01 17.34 -1.98
CA ALA A 31 4.87 17.69 -1.12
C ALA A 31 4.93 19.16 -0.70
N LYS A 32 6.10 19.64 -0.29
CA LYS A 32 6.34 21.05 0.04
C LYS A 32 6.04 21.98 -1.14
N ALA A 33 6.53 21.63 -2.34
CA ALA A 33 6.29 22.42 -3.55
C ALA A 33 4.80 22.44 -3.95
N ALA A 34 4.07 21.35 -3.69
CA ALA A 34 2.64 21.24 -3.97
C ALA A 34 1.74 21.81 -2.84
N GLY A 35 2.29 22.16 -1.69
CA GLY A 35 1.52 22.64 -0.53
C GLY A 35 0.63 21.54 0.09
N VAL A 36 1.03 20.29 0.02
CA VAL A 36 0.32 19.12 0.56
C VAL A 36 1.14 18.43 1.65
N PRO A 37 0.51 17.63 2.53
CA PRO A 37 1.25 16.79 3.48
C PRO A 37 2.17 15.79 2.80
N VAL A 38 3.30 15.47 3.43
CA VAL A 38 4.22 14.43 2.93
C VAL A 38 3.53 13.07 3.01
N PRO A 39 3.41 12.34 1.90
CA PRO A 39 2.78 11.02 1.92
C PRO A 39 3.67 9.98 2.60
N ARG A 40 3.04 8.99 3.22
CA ARG A 40 3.74 7.81 3.75
C ARG A 40 4.26 6.94 2.61
N LEU A 41 5.53 6.54 2.70
CA LEU A 41 6.12 5.55 1.80
C LEU A 41 5.71 4.14 2.24
N ILE A 42 5.25 3.33 1.30
CA ILE A 42 5.06 1.88 1.46
C ILE A 42 5.96 1.16 0.44
N PRO A 43 7.07 0.59 0.90
CA PRO A 43 7.93 -0.23 0.07
C PRO A 43 7.19 -1.46 -0.45
N VAL A 44 7.27 -1.71 -1.77
CA VAL A 44 6.66 -2.88 -2.43
C VAL A 44 7.74 -3.90 -2.73
N THR A 45 7.69 -5.05 -2.06
CA THR A 45 8.78 -6.02 -2.00
C THR A 45 8.68 -7.18 -2.99
N LYS A 46 7.63 -7.20 -3.82
CA LYS A 46 7.31 -8.31 -4.75
C LYS A 46 8.43 -8.72 -5.72
N SER A 47 9.34 -7.79 -6.07
CA SER A 47 10.45 -8.01 -7.01
C SER A 47 11.82 -8.09 -6.33
N ALA A 48 11.90 -7.89 -5.02
CA ALA A 48 13.14 -7.96 -4.27
C ALA A 48 13.65 -9.41 -4.15
N ALA A 49 14.96 -9.61 -4.33
CA ALA A 49 15.60 -10.85 -3.88
C ALA A 49 15.51 -10.98 -2.34
N PRO A 50 15.64 -12.18 -1.76
CA PRO A 50 15.57 -12.36 -0.31
C PRO A 50 16.49 -11.43 0.48
N ASP A 51 17.76 -11.31 0.06
CA ASP A 51 18.76 -10.50 0.75
C ASP A 51 18.52 -8.99 0.58
N GLU A 52 18.06 -8.55 -0.60
CA GLU A 52 17.61 -7.17 -0.83
C GLU A 52 16.42 -6.82 0.08
N PHE A 53 15.47 -7.73 0.23
CA PHE A 53 14.34 -7.53 1.14
C PHE A 53 14.82 -7.37 2.59
N LEU A 54 15.74 -8.21 3.06
CA LEU A 54 16.28 -8.09 4.43
C LEU A 54 17.07 -6.79 4.60
N ALA A 55 17.83 -6.36 3.59
CA ALA A 55 18.53 -5.07 3.61
C ALA A 55 17.53 -3.89 3.67
N LEU A 56 16.44 -3.96 2.90
CA LEU A 56 15.36 -2.96 2.98
C LEU A 56 14.73 -2.91 4.38
N MET A 57 14.44 -4.05 4.99
CA MET A 57 13.84 -4.09 6.33
C MET A 57 14.76 -3.58 7.43
N ARG A 58 16.09 -3.66 7.24
CA ARG A 58 17.06 -3.00 8.14
C ARG A 58 17.10 -1.48 7.94
N ALA A 59 16.95 -1.02 6.70
CA ALA A 59 16.97 0.42 6.35
C ALA A 59 15.62 1.12 6.61
N TYR A 60 14.52 0.40 6.45
CA TYR A 60 13.14 0.93 6.59
C TYR A 60 12.21 -0.14 7.14
N PRO A 61 12.18 -0.34 8.47
CA PRO A 61 11.39 -1.40 9.12
C PRO A 61 9.91 -1.06 9.32
N GLU A 62 9.48 0.16 9.00
CA GLU A 62 8.16 0.68 9.39
C GLU A 62 7.00 0.00 8.67
N ALA A 63 7.17 -0.25 7.36
CA ALA A 63 6.11 -0.81 6.54
C ALA A 63 6.65 -1.58 5.34
N ALA A 64 5.85 -2.53 4.84
CA ALA A 64 6.11 -3.21 3.57
C ALA A 64 4.79 -3.68 2.94
N ALA A 65 4.80 -3.86 1.62
CA ALA A 65 3.64 -4.35 0.91
C ALA A 65 3.97 -5.52 -0.04
N GLU A 66 3.04 -6.46 -0.07
CA GLU A 66 3.06 -7.57 -1.02
C GLU A 66 1.78 -7.64 -1.85
N ASN A 67 1.90 -8.15 -3.07
CA ASN A 67 0.77 -8.33 -3.96
C ASN A 67 0.14 -9.73 -3.91
N ARG A 68 0.81 -10.70 -3.28
CA ARG A 68 0.34 -12.10 -3.18
C ARG A 68 0.48 -12.61 -1.75
N VAL A 69 -0.54 -13.31 -1.30
CA VAL A 69 -0.56 -13.93 0.04
C VAL A 69 0.61 -14.91 0.24
N GLN A 70 1.00 -15.64 -0.80
CA GLN A 70 2.11 -16.58 -0.71
C GLN A 70 3.45 -15.85 -0.53
N ALA A 71 3.71 -14.82 -1.35
CA ALA A 71 4.92 -14.01 -1.22
C ALA A 71 5.01 -13.34 0.17
N TRP A 72 3.89 -12.79 0.67
CA TRP A 72 3.84 -12.25 2.03
C TRP A 72 4.25 -13.28 3.10
N LYS A 73 3.78 -14.55 3.01
CA LYS A 73 4.18 -15.60 3.95
C LYS A 73 5.68 -15.88 3.90
N GLU A 74 6.23 -16.01 2.68
CA GLU A 74 7.67 -16.22 2.47
C GLU A 74 8.50 -15.08 3.06
N ARG A 75 8.03 -13.82 2.95
CA ARG A 75 8.67 -12.66 3.60
C ARG A 75 8.61 -12.72 5.13
N CYS A 76 7.47 -13.15 5.69
CA CYS A 76 7.36 -13.33 7.14
C CYS A 76 8.36 -14.40 7.65
N GLU A 77 8.48 -15.54 6.96
CA GLU A 77 9.44 -16.60 7.29
C GLU A 77 10.90 -16.13 7.20
N LEU A 78 11.22 -15.31 6.18
CA LEU A 78 12.56 -14.70 6.06
C LEU A 78 12.87 -13.77 7.23
N LEU A 79 11.92 -12.93 7.65
CA LEU A 79 12.12 -12.03 8.79
C LEU A 79 12.30 -12.81 10.10
N GLU A 80 11.48 -13.84 10.32
CA GLU A 80 11.59 -14.69 11.49
C GLU A 80 12.96 -15.38 11.55
N THR A 81 13.42 -15.94 10.41
CA THR A 81 14.73 -16.60 10.31
C THR A 81 15.88 -15.63 10.54
N ALA A 82 15.76 -14.38 10.06
CA ALA A 82 16.75 -13.33 10.23
C ALA A 82 16.69 -12.62 11.60
N GLY A 83 15.71 -12.95 12.45
CA GLY A 83 15.50 -12.28 13.74
C GLY A 83 15.12 -10.81 13.63
N LEU A 84 14.51 -10.40 12.49
CA LEU A 84 14.06 -9.03 12.24
C LEU A 84 12.58 -8.86 12.63
N PRO A 85 12.19 -7.68 13.13
CA PRO A 85 10.79 -7.40 13.46
C PRO A 85 9.94 -7.38 12.19
N ALA A 86 8.68 -7.80 12.32
CA ALA A 86 7.72 -7.67 11.24
C ALA A 86 7.33 -6.20 11.03
N PRO A 87 7.37 -5.68 9.79
CA PRO A 87 6.85 -4.35 9.47
C PRO A 87 5.33 -4.31 9.54
N GLU A 88 4.75 -3.12 9.44
CA GLU A 88 3.33 -2.95 9.14
C GLU A 88 3.04 -3.48 7.73
N TRP A 89 2.45 -4.65 7.64
CA TRP A 89 2.20 -5.30 6.35
C TRP A 89 0.95 -4.77 5.66
N HIS A 90 1.09 -4.43 4.38
CA HIS A 90 -0.02 -4.09 3.49
C HIS A 90 -0.18 -5.14 2.39
N LEU A 91 -1.41 -5.57 2.12
CA LEU A 91 -1.73 -6.36 0.94
C LEU A 91 -2.29 -5.43 -0.13
N ILE A 92 -1.62 -5.37 -1.30
CA ILE A 92 -1.91 -4.42 -2.36
C ILE A 92 -2.34 -5.05 -3.69
N GLY A 93 -2.31 -6.37 -3.80
CA GLY A 93 -2.76 -7.09 -5.00
C GLY A 93 -4.14 -7.71 -4.82
N SER A 94 -4.76 -8.11 -5.92
CA SER A 94 -6.08 -8.73 -5.92
C SER A 94 -6.14 -9.93 -4.95
N LEU A 95 -7.08 -9.85 -4.00
CA LEU A 95 -7.25 -10.84 -2.95
C LEU A 95 -8.39 -11.81 -3.29
N GLN A 96 -8.05 -13.04 -3.61
CA GLN A 96 -9.04 -14.08 -3.81
C GLN A 96 -9.77 -14.39 -2.49
N VAL A 97 -11.09 -14.58 -2.56
CA VAL A 97 -11.96 -14.84 -1.40
C VAL A 97 -11.46 -16.02 -0.54
N ASN A 98 -11.01 -17.12 -1.18
CA ASN A 98 -10.48 -18.29 -0.48
C ASN A 98 -9.13 -18.05 0.23
N LYS A 99 -8.47 -16.92 -0.03
CA LYS A 99 -7.20 -16.52 0.59
C LYS A 99 -7.38 -15.53 1.76
N VAL A 100 -8.55 -14.91 1.91
CA VAL A 100 -8.87 -13.93 2.96
C VAL A 100 -8.48 -14.44 4.35
N LYS A 101 -8.79 -15.69 4.66
CA LYS A 101 -8.48 -16.33 5.94
C LYS A 101 -7.00 -16.34 6.33
N TYR A 102 -6.09 -16.14 5.40
CA TYR A 102 -4.65 -16.13 5.69
C TYR A 102 -4.13 -14.77 6.12
N VAL A 103 -4.80 -13.68 5.75
CA VAL A 103 -4.31 -12.30 5.91
C VAL A 103 -5.09 -11.46 6.91
N VAL A 104 -6.39 -11.64 7.05
CA VAL A 104 -7.23 -10.87 8.00
C VAL A 104 -6.68 -10.97 9.42
N GLY A 105 -6.49 -9.82 10.09
CA GLY A 105 -5.91 -9.72 11.42
C GLY A 105 -4.40 -10.02 11.50
N LYS A 106 -3.74 -10.20 10.36
CA LYS A 106 -2.28 -10.39 10.26
C LYS A 106 -1.58 -9.33 9.42
N VAL A 107 -2.30 -8.71 8.51
CA VAL A 107 -1.84 -7.51 7.80
C VAL A 107 -2.56 -6.30 8.38
N ALA A 108 -1.88 -5.17 8.44
CA ALA A 108 -2.47 -3.93 8.94
C ALA A 108 -3.55 -3.40 7.98
N LEU A 109 -3.32 -3.50 6.68
CA LEU A 109 -4.20 -2.90 5.68
C LEU A 109 -4.34 -3.79 4.43
N ILE A 110 -5.58 -4.01 4.00
CA ILE A 110 -5.91 -4.60 2.70
C ILE A 110 -6.34 -3.46 1.78
N GLN A 111 -5.52 -3.14 0.75
CA GLN A 111 -5.76 -1.99 -0.12
C GLN A 111 -6.59 -2.33 -1.37
N SER A 112 -6.90 -3.58 -1.60
CA SER A 112 -7.51 -4.11 -2.84
C SER A 112 -8.95 -4.61 -2.65
N ALA A 113 -9.73 -3.96 -1.78
CA ALA A 113 -11.14 -4.29 -1.61
C ALA A 113 -11.96 -3.72 -2.78
N ASP A 114 -12.47 -4.58 -3.65
CA ASP A 114 -13.09 -4.21 -4.93
C ASP A 114 -14.53 -4.67 -5.11
N SER A 115 -15.06 -5.45 -4.16
CA SER A 115 -16.39 -6.04 -4.30
C SER A 115 -17.05 -6.35 -2.96
N GLU A 116 -18.38 -6.31 -2.92
CA GLU A 116 -19.15 -6.71 -1.74
C GLU A 116 -18.82 -8.13 -1.30
N LYS A 117 -18.65 -9.06 -2.25
CA LYS A 117 -18.30 -10.45 -1.96
C LYS A 117 -17.00 -10.56 -1.18
N LEU A 118 -15.98 -9.81 -1.59
CA LEU A 118 -14.68 -9.80 -0.92
C LEU A 118 -14.78 -9.16 0.47
N ILE A 119 -15.41 -7.98 0.55
CA ILE A 119 -15.56 -7.25 1.82
C ILE A 119 -16.37 -8.06 2.84
N ARG A 120 -17.44 -8.73 2.41
CA ARG A 120 -18.24 -9.61 3.26
C ARG A 120 -17.43 -10.79 3.82
N GLU A 121 -16.54 -11.38 3.04
CA GLU A 121 -15.68 -12.46 3.52
C GLU A 121 -14.60 -11.95 4.48
N ILE A 122 -14.05 -10.74 4.23
CA ILE A 122 -13.13 -10.08 5.17
C ILE A 122 -13.84 -9.85 6.50
N ASP A 123 -15.03 -9.27 6.48
CA ASP A 123 -15.85 -9.04 7.66
C ASP A 123 -16.11 -10.33 8.44
N ARG A 124 -16.61 -11.36 7.76
CA ARG A 124 -16.92 -12.66 8.37
C ARG A 124 -15.72 -13.26 9.11
N ILE A 125 -14.53 -13.20 8.51
CA ILE A 125 -13.30 -13.72 9.12
C ILE A 125 -12.84 -12.82 10.27
N ALA A 126 -12.94 -11.51 10.12
CA ALA A 126 -12.55 -10.54 11.13
C ALA A 126 -13.41 -10.67 12.39
N VAL A 127 -14.74 -10.75 12.24
CA VAL A 127 -15.68 -10.99 13.33
C VAL A 127 -15.39 -12.32 14.03
N ALA A 128 -15.17 -13.40 13.28
CA ALA A 128 -14.84 -14.71 13.85
C ALA A 128 -13.52 -14.72 14.64
N ARG A 129 -12.62 -13.77 14.37
CA ARG A 129 -11.33 -13.60 15.07
C ARG A 129 -11.36 -12.55 16.18
N GLY A 130 -12.48 -11.84 16.35
CA GLY A 130 -12.58 -10.75 17.30
C GLY A 130 -11.69 -9.55 16.95
N VAL A 131 -11.42 -9.32 15.66
CA VAL A 131 -10.61 -8.21 15.16
C VAL A 131 -11.41 -7.34 14.21
N ARG A 132 -10.93 -6.14 13.94
CA ARG A 132 -11.46 -5.26 12.92
C ARG A 132 -10.36 -4.98 11.89
N GLN A 133 -10.61 -5.32 10.62
CA GLN A 133 -9.63 -5.23 9.54
C GLN A 133 -9.80 -3.92 8.77
N ASP A 134 -8.70 -3.17 8.67
CA ASP A 134 -8.65 -1.96 7.83
C ASP A 134 -8.63 -2.34 6.37
N ILE A 135 -9.43 -1.64 5.58
CA ILE A 135 -9.52 -1.81 4.13
C ILE A 135 -9.48 -0.46 3.42
N LEU A 136 -8.94 -0.45 2.20
CA LEU A 136 -9.18 0.60 1.22
C LEU A 136 -10.03 0.01 0.08
N ILE A 137 -10.95 0.82 -0.44
CA ILE A 137 -11.63 0.46 -1.69
C ILE A 137 -10.69 0.77 -2.85
N GLU A 138 -10.43 -0.23 -3.69
CA GLU A 138 -9.68 -0.07 -4.93
C GLU A 138 -10.57 0.50 -6.01
N ILE A 139 -10.18 1.65 -6.59
CA ILE A 139 -10.88 2.32 -7.67
C ILE A 139 -10.22 1.98 -9.01
N ASN A 140 -10.98 1.44 -9.93
CA ASN A 140 -10.59 1.28 -11.33
C ASN A 140 -10.76 2.60 -12.06
N SER A 141 -9.87 3.55 -11.80
CA SER A 141 -9.92 4.90 -12.37
C SER A 141 -9.66 4.90 -13.89
N GLY A 142 -8.92 3.90 -14.41
CA GLY A 142 -8.65 3.71 -15.82
C GLY A 142 -9.77 3.03 -16.60
N ARG A 143 -10.80 2.51 -15.91
CA ARG A 143 -11.92 1.77 -16.52
C ARG A 143 -11.46 0.58 -17.38
N GLU A 144 -10.37 -0.07 -16.98
CA GLU A 144 -9.79 -1.20 -17.71
C GLU A 144 -10.53 -2.49 -17.31
N PRO A 145 -11.19 -3.21 -18.27
CA PRO A 145 -12.04 -4.36 -17.95
C PRO A 145 -11.31 -5.52 -17.26
N ASP A 146 -10.01 -5.68 -17.57
CA ASP A 146 -9.19 -6.79 -17.09
C ASP A 146 -8.45 -6.48 -15.78
N LYS A 147 -8.66 -5.29 -15.21
CA LYS A 147 -8.05 -4.88 -13.93
C LYS A 147 -9.05 -4.90 -12.79
N GLY A 148 -8.53 -5.18 -11.57
CA GLY A 148 -9.28 -5.06 -10.33
C GLY A 148 -9.75 -3.63 -10.05
N GLY A 149 -10.52 -3.50 -9.01
CA GLY A 149 -11.10 -2.24 -8.58
C GLY A 149 -12.54 -2.04 -9.03
N VAL A 150 -13.30 -1.34 -8.20
CA VAL A 150 -14.67 -0.94 -8.51
C VAL A 150 -14.67 0.26 -9.45
N LEU A 151 -15.61 0.33 -10.39
CA LEU A 151 -15.78 1.52 -11.24
C LEU A 151 -16.14 2.74 -10.39
N PRO A 152 -15.65 3.94 -10.74
CA PRO A 152 -15.88 5.16 -9.96
C PRO A 152 -17.33 5.43 -9.59
N GLU A 153 -18.27 5.16 -10.50
CA GLU A 153 -19.71 5.32 -10.29
C GLU A 153 -20.34 4.36 -9.27
N ASN A 154 -19.69 3.22 -9.02
CA ASN A 154 -20.15 2.21 -8.06
C ASN A 154 -19.42 2.28 -6.70
N ALA A 155 -18.39 3.14 -6.60
CA ALA A 155 -17.52 3.20 -5.42
C ALA A 155 -18.27 3.63 -4.15
N GLU A 156 -19.20 4.59 -4.25
CA GLU A 156 -19.97 5.08 -3.11
C GLU A 156 -20.94 4.03 -2.56
N SER A 157 -21.57 3.26 -3.44
CA SER A 157 -22.42 2.11 -3.03
C SER A 157 -21.60 1.08 -2.28
N LEU A 158 -20.38 0.75 -2.76
CA LEU A 158 -19.50 -0.20 -2.09
C LEU A 158 -18.99 0.34 -0.74
N ALA A 159 -18.68 1.65 -0.66
CA ALA A 159 -18.30 2.31 0.59
C ALA A 159 -19.42 2.28 1.63
N THR A 160 -20.65 2.60 1.21
CA THR A 160 -21.84 2.54 2.05
C THR A 160 -22.09 1.12 2.54
N PHE A 161 -21.95 0.13 1.66
CA PHE A 161 -22.05 -1.27 2.05
C PHE A 161 -20.98 -1.65 3.10
N ALA A 162 -19.71 -1.30 2.89
CA ALA A 162 -18.63 -1.60 3.84
C ALA A 162 -18.94 -1.05 5.25
N ARG A 163 -19.54 0.13 5.33
CA ARG A 163 -19.97 0.78 6.59
C ARG A 163 -21.03 0.00 7.38
N THR A 164 -21.78 -0.89 6.75
CA THR A 164 -22.78 -1.72 7.43
C THR A 164 -22.18 -2.91 8.18
N LEU A 165 -20.88 -3.15 8.01
CA LEU A 165 -20.18 -4.33 8.50
C LEU A 165 -19.32 -3.99 9.73
N SER A 166 -19.31 -4.85 10.74
CA SER A 166 -18.64 -4.60 12.01
C SER A 166 -17.18 -5.05 12.06
N GLY A 167 -16.81 -6.01 11.23
CA GLY A 167 -15.47 -6.60 11.19
C GLY A 167 -14.51 -5.88 10.26
N VAL A 168 -14.98 -4.92 9.44
CA VAL A 168 -14.14 -4.09 8.59
C VAL A 168 -14.16 -2.63 9.04
N ARG A 169 -13.08 -1.90 8.74
CA ARG A 169 -12.99 -0.46 8.88
C ARG A 169 -12.61 0.14 7.53
N LEU A 170 -13.49 0.95 6.95
CA LEU A 170 -13.17 1.67 5.72
C LEU A 170 -12.26 2.85 6.04
N SER A 171 -10.98 2.72 5.68
CA SER A 171 -9.93 3.67 6.02
C SER A 171 -9.52 4.58 4.86
N GLY A 172 -10.08 4.39 3.66
CA GLY A 172 -9.76 5.25 2.52
C GLY A 172 -9.96 4.60 1.16
N LEU A 173 -9.29 5.15 0.16
CA LEU A 173 -9.32 4.70 -1.24
C LEU A 173 -7.91 4.37 -1.75
N MET A 174 -7.84 3.47 -2.72
CA MET A 174 -6.64 3.14 -3.47
C MET A 174 -6.91 3.18 -4.97
N THR A 175 -5.93 3.61 -5.76
CA THR A 175 -5.95 3.43 -7.22
C THR A 175 -4.55 3.19 -7.78
N MET A 176 -4.47 2.52 -8.93
CA MET A 176 -3.21 2.34 -9.66
C MET A 176 -3.13 3.18 -10.93
N GLY A 177 -4.24 3.44 -11.57
CA GLY A 177 -4.30 4.00 -12.92
C GLY A 177 -3.86 2.99 -14.01
N PRO A 178 -4.03 3.32 -15.28
CA PRO A 178 -3.51 2.53 -16.40
C PRO A 178 -1.98 2.62 -16.47
N VAL A 179 -1.35 1.74 -17.25
CA VAL A 179 0.10 1.84 -17.52
C VAL A 179 0.34 2.88 -18.59
N LEU A 180 1.04 3.95 -18.25
CA LEU A 180 1.29 5.09 -19.15
C LEU A 180 2.79 5.36 -19.26
N PRO A 181 3.28 5.75 -20.46
CA PRO A 181 4.69 6.06 -20.66
C PRO A 181 5.10 7.41 -20.05
N ASP A 182 4.18 8.35 -19.97
CA ASP A 182 4.39 9.68 -19.40
C ASP A 182 3.84 9.74 -17.97
N PRO A 183 4.69 10.05 -16.97
CA PRO A 183 4.26 10.20 -15.59
C PRO A 183 3.12 11.24 -15.37
N ASP A 184 3.14 12.36 -16.08
CA ASP A 184 2.11 13.40 -15.93
C ASP A 184 0.77 12.98 -16.53
N ALA A 185 0.73 12.01 -17.44
CA ALA A 185 -0.51 11.45 -17.97
C ALA A 185 -1.34 10.67 -16.91
N TYR A 186 -0.77 10.36 -15.74
CA TYR A 186 -1.51 9.76 -14.63
C TYR A 186 -2.42 10.76 -13.89
N ARG A 187 -2.18 12.06 -14.00
CA ARG A 187 -2.90 13.08 -13.22
C ARG A 187 -4.42 13.00 -13.32
N PRO A 188 -5.07 12.81 -14.48
CA PRO A 188 -6.53 12.72 -14.56
C PRO A 188 -7.11 11.56 -13.72
N TYR A 189 -6.41 10.43 -13.64
CA TYR A 189 -6.83 9.26 -12.87
C TYR A 189 -6.67 9.47 -11.37
N PHE A 190 -5.61 10.18 -10.96
CA PHE A 190 -5.39 10.55 -9.57
C PHE A 190 -6.36 11.65 -9.12
N ALA A 191 -6.59 12.67 -9.95
CA ALA A 191 -7.58 13.72 -9.69
C ALA A 191 -8.99 13.14 -9.52
N LEU A 192 -9.41 12.21 -10.39
CA LEU A 192 -10.68 11.51 -10.25
C LEU A 192 -10.81 10.78 -8.91
N THR A 193 -9.74 10.07 -8.50
CA THR A 193 -9.75 9.33 -7.24
C THR A 193 -9.71 10.30 -6.05
N ARG A 194 -9.02 11.41 -6.16
CA ARG A 194 -8.99 12.50 -5.17
C ARG A 194 -10.38 13.11 -4.97
N GLU A 195 -11.09 13.40 -6.05
CA GLU A 195 -12.46 13.91 -6.00
C GLU A 195 -13.41 12.94 -5.26
N LEU A 196 -13.33 11.65 -5.57
CA LEU A 196 -14.08 10.62 -4.85
C LEU A 196 -13.73 10.61 -3.36
N PHE A 197 -12.43 10.67 -3.06
CA PHE A 197 -11.94 10.67 -1.69
C PHE A 197 -12.48 11.86 -0.89
N ASP A 198 -12.41 13.06 -1.44
CA ASP A 198 -12.90 14.27 -0.79
C ASP A 198 -14.43 14.21 -0.56
N ARG A 199 -15.18 13.71 -1.54
CA ARG A 199 -16.61 13.49 -1.43
C ARG A 199 -16.95 12.48 -0.34
N PHE A 200 -16.21 11.36 -0.25
CA PHE A 200 -16.42 10.33 0.78
C PHE A 200 -16.05 10.83 2.17
N ALA A 201 -14.99 11.63 2.29
CA ALA A 201 -14.60 12.28 3.54
C ALA A 201 -15.70 13.26 4.01
N ALA A 202 -16.21 14.11 3.11
CA ALA A 202 -17.30 15.05 3.41
C ALA A 202 -18.60 14.34 3.80
N ALA A 203 -18.88 13.15 3.22
CA ALA A 203 -20.02 12.32 3.56
C ALA A 203 -19.82 11.48 4.84
N GLY A 204 -18.65 11.55 5.50
CA GLY A 204 -18.33 10.78 6.70
C GLY A 204 -18.28 9.27 6.46
N LEU A 205 -17.92 8.84 5.26
CA LEU A 205 -17.84 7.40 4.90
C LEU A 205 -16.60 6.72 5.45
N PHE A 206 -15.51 7.44 5.70
CA PHE A 206 -14.33 6.87 6.34
C PHE A 206 -14.50 6.77 7.86
N GLU A 207 -13.96 5.72 8.44
CA GLU A 207 -14.08 5.40 9.87
C GLU A 207 -12.74 5.61 10.60
N THR A 208 -11.99 6.62 10.19
CA THR A 208 -10.70 7.01 10.75
C THR A 208 -10.55 8.53 10.69
N ASP A 209 -9.82 9.11 11.65
CA ASP A 209 -9.49 10.53 11.69
C ASP A 209 -8.41 10.91 10.66
N SER A 210 -7.71 9.91 10.11
CA SER A 210 -6.65 10.08 9.12
C SER A 210 -6.90 9.18 7.91
N PRO A 211 -7.86 9.53 7.04
CA PRO A 211 -8.19 8.70 5.89
C PRO A 211 -7.03 8.62 4.88
N ILE A 212 -6.90 7.47 4.25
CA ILE A 212 -5.80 7.13 3.37
C ILE A 212 -6.20 7.26 1.90
N LEU A 213 -5.47 8.09 1.16
CA LEU A 213 -5.51 8.14 -0.30
C LEU A 213 -4.22 7.52 -0.84
N SER A 214 -4.31 6.21 -1.16
CA SER A 214 -3.18 5.42 -1.63
C SER A 214 -3.13 5.44 -3.16
N MET A 215 -2.19 6.20 -3.73
CA MET A 215 -1.97 6.27 -5.17
C MET A 215 -0.53 6.65 -5.48
N GLY A 216 -0.07 6.28 -6.68
CA GLY A 216 1.31 6.50 -7.11
C GLY A 216 2.23 5.30 -6.83
N MET A 217 3.02 4.98 -7.84
CA MET A 217 4.02 3.91 -7.86
C MET A 217 5.35 4.45 -8.40
N SER A 218 6.36 3.59 -8.61
CA SER A 218 7.72 4.02 -9.03
C SER A 218 7.74 5.00 -10.20
N ASP A 219 6.82 4.89 -11.15
CA ASP A 219 6.78 5.76 -12.34
C ASP A 219 5.79 6.92 -12.21
N SER A 220 5.00 6.98 -11.14
CA SER A 220 3.87 7.92 -11.03
C SER A 220 3.68 8.53 -9.64
N TYR A 221 4.64 8.33 -8.71
CA TYR A 221 4.48 8.88 -7.36
C TYR A 221 4.54 10.40 -7.31
N LEU A 222 5.34 11.05 -8.18
CA LEU A 222 5.41 12.52 -8.20
C LEU A 222 4.06 13.18 -8.57
N PRO A 223 3.40 12.82 -9.69
CA PRO A 223 2.06 13.35 -9.95
C PRO A 223 1.03 12.94 -8.88
N ALA A 224 1.15 11.75 -8.28
CA ALA A 224 0.26 11.35 -7.18
C ALA A 224 0.39 12.25 -5.95
N VAL A 225 1.62 12.62 -5.56
CA VAL A 225 1.88 13.58 -4.47
C VAL A 225 1.25 14.94 -4.78
N ARG A 226 1.42 15.45 -6.00
CA ARG A 226 0.84 16.73 -6.44
C ARG A 226 -0.70 16.72 -6.39
N GLU A 227 -1.32 15.56 -6.62
CA GLU A 227 -2.78 15.37 -6.50
C GLU A 227 -3.21 14.99 -5.07
N GLY A 228 -2.31 15.10 -4.08
CA GLY A 228 -2.62 14.94 -2.66
C GLY A 228 -2.69 13.50 -2.15
N ALA A 229 -1.92 12.57 -2.74
CA ALA A 229 -1.73 11.25 -2.15
C ALA A 229 -1.26 11.35 -0.71
N THR A 230 -1.88 10.58 0.20
CA THR A 230 -1.40 10.45 1.59
C THR A 230 -0.50 9.23 1.77
N MET A 231 -0.46 8.35 0.76
CA MET A 231 0.34 7.14 0.75
C MET A 231 0.79 6.82 -0.69
N VAL A 232 2.08 6.49 -0.85
CA VAL A 232 2.66 6.04 -2.14
C VAL A 232 3.24 4.64 -1.99
N ARG A 233 3.17 3.83 -3.05
CA ARG A 233 3.63 2.43 -3.06
C ARG A 233 4.76 2.27 -4.06
N VAL A 234 6.00 2.26 -3.57
CA VAL A 234 7.18 2.24 -4.43
C VAL A 234 7.94 0.93 -4.28
N GLY A 235 8.25 0.29 -5.41
CA GLY A 235 9.02 -0.96 -5.46
C GLY A 235 10.30 -0.79 -6.25
N ARG A 236 10.23 -0.81 -7.57
CA ARG A 236 11.39 -0.85 -8.48
C ARG A 236 12.44 0.23 -8.20
N ALA A 237 12.05 1.42 -7.84
CA ALA A 237 12.99 2.51 -7.55
C ALA A 237 13.86 2.23 -6.31
N LEU A 238 13.37 1.42 -5.35
CA LEU A 238 14.12 1.08 -4.15
C LEU A 238 15.25 0.06 -4.40
N PHE A 239 15.06 -0.81 -5.41
CA PHE A 239 15.98 -1.90 -5.73
C PHE A 239 16.80 -1.64 -7.01
N ARG A 240 16.75 -0.42 -7.56
CA ARG A 240 17.56 -0.05 -8.71
C ARG A 240 18.99 0.17 -8.27
N HIS A 241 19.92 -0.56 -8.88
CA HIS A 241 21.35 -0.30 -8.78
C HIS A 241 21.72 0.67 -9.90
N GLU A 242 22.19 1.87 -9.55
CA GLU A 242 22.82 2.76 -10.53
C GLU A 242 24.26 2.28 -10.72
N ASN A 243 24.58 1.78 -11.91
CA ASN A 243 25.93 1.39 -12.30
C ASN A 243 26.80 2.62 -12.55
#